data_e10710f58c4d611924f85b819ed72470
#
_entry.id   e10710f58c4d611924f85b819ed72470
#
_cell.length_a   1.000
_cell.length_b   1.000
_cell.length_c   1.000
_cell.angle_alpha   90.00
_cell.angle_beta   90.00
_cell.angle_gamma   90.00
#
_symmetry.space_group_name_H-M   'P 1'
#
loop_
_entity.id
_entity.type
_entity.pdbx_description
1 polymer ?
#
loop_
_entity_poly.entity_id
_entity_poly.type
_entity_poly.pdbx_seq_one_letter_code
_entity_poly.pdbx_strand_id
1 'polypeptide(L)'
;MDVTQITELIDEAVNTKVFGIWFLIGAALVFFMQAGFAMLETGFCRYKNAGNILMKNLMDFCIGTVCFIFLGFGLMMSEDMIAGFVGVPNLSIFTDFSGFMETNASSFVFNLVFCATAATIVSGAVAERIKFSSYCIYSAILSLVVYPVEAGWVWNPNGWLAKMGFIDFAGSAAIHTVGGVSALIGAIVLGPRIGKYVKDAKGKVIKVNAIQGHNIPLGALGCFILWFGWYGFNGAAATTSDQLAAIFLTTTIAPAIATVTALIYTWVKNGKPDVSMCINASLAGLVCVTAGCHCIDAAGAIVEGIISGIAVIVVIEVIDLKFHIDDPVGAVGVHCANGILGTILAGVLATNTSSLGVDGPVYALIHGTDKAAAWKVVGVQFLGIGCIIIWTAILMSATFVIIKKTVGLRASREDEIEGMDISEHGLTTAYAGFKFAPQAIVEGSEPVVVSGDVPEAEAVEVKTVPAFDVKADAEGHIFTKIDIVCKESRLDSLKNALMGIGITGMTVTHVMGCGVQKGRQEFYRGVPVEASLLPKIQISVVVSAVPVQSVIDTAKKVLYTGHIGDGKIFVSNVQNVVKVRTGEVGFAALQDVE
;
A
#
# COMPACT_ATOMS: atom_id res chain seq x y z
N MET A 1 8.16 -57.31 12.51
CA MET A 1 8.67 -56.04 11.92
C MET A 1 10.15 -56.00 12.23
N ASP A 2 10.95 -55.74 11.23
CA ASP A 2 12.37 -55.47 11.46
C ASP A 2 12.59 -54.03 11.98
N VAL A 3 13.82 -53.74 12.39
CA VAL A 3 14.15 -52.43 12.96
C VAL A 3 13.88 -51.29 11.96
N THR A 4 14.09 -51.55 10.66
CA THR A 4 13.89 -50.59 9.59
C THR A 4 12.41 -50.20 9.46
N GLN A 5 11.51 -51.22 9.45
CA GLN A 5 10.06 -51.00 9.42
C GLN A 5 9.54 -50.24 10.65
N ILE A 6 10.12 -50.50 11.82
CA ILE A 6 9.78 -49.79 13.06
C ILE A 6 10.24 -48.33 12.96
N THR A 7 11.44 -48.06 12.45
CA THR A 7 11.98 -46.73 12.26
C THR A 7 11.11 -45.92 11.27
N GLU A 8 10.77 -46.53 10.13
CA GLU A 8 9.89 -45.88 9.13
C GLU A 8 8.52 -45.52 9.72
N LEU A 9 7.89 -46.39 10.51
CA LEU A 9 6.61 -46.10 11.16
C LEU A 9 6.72 -45.00 12.22
N ILE A 10 7.83 -44.95 12.95
CA ILE A 10 8.08 -43.88 13.93
C ILE A 10 8.28 -42.56 13.21
N ASP A 11 9.08 -42.53 12.15
CA ASP A 11 9.34 -41.32 11.37
C ASP A 11 8.05 -40.80 10.70
N GLU A 12 7.23 -41.67 10.14
CA GLU A 12 5.94 -41.34 9.58
C GLU A 12 4.99 -40.74 10.64
N ALA A 13 4.89 -41.42 11.81
CA ALA A 13 4.02 -40.93 12.91
C ALA A 13 4.50 -39.59 13.48
N VAL A 14 5.82 -39.41 13.62
CA VAL A 14 6.41 -38.13 14.10
C VAL A 14 6.19 -37.05 13.08
N ASN A 15 6.48 -37.29 11.81
CA ASN A 15 6.28 -36.30 10.75
C ASN A 15 4.82 -35.90 10.64
N THR A 16 3.88 -36.83 10.63
CA THR A 16 2.44 -36.52 10.57
C THR A 16 1.99 -35.61 11.72
N LYS A 17 2.44 -35.88 12.94
CA LYS A 17 2.08 -35.04 14.10
C LYS A 17 2.74 -33.67 14.05
N VAL A 18 4.02 -33.60 13.73
CA VAL A 18 4.78 -32.33 13.64
C VAL A 18 4.20 -31.43 12.54
N PHE A 19 3.98 -31.98 11.35
CA PHE A 19 3.43 -31.19 10.23
C PHE A 19 1.96 -30.88 10.40
N GLY A 20 1.17 -31.67 11.13
CA GLY A 20 -0.19 -31.30 11.51
C GLY A 20 -0.24 -30.07 12.43
N ILE A 21 0.68 -29.95 13.39
CA ILE A 21 0.81 -28.77 14.24
C ILE A 21 1.34 -27.59 13.42
N TRP A 22 2.36 -27.81 12.58
CA TRP A 22 2.92 -26.78 11.71
C TRP A 22 1.88 -26.18 10.75
N PHE A 23 0.99 -27.00 10.20
CA PHE A 23 -0.10 -26.58 9.34
C PHE A 23 -1.02 -25.55 10.03
N LEU A 24 -1.38 -25.78 11.30
CA LEU A 24 -2.18 -24.84 12.09
C LEU A 24 -1.40 -23.57 12.47
N ILE A 25 -0.10 -23.70 12.77
CA ILE A 25 0.77 -22.52 12.97
C ILE A 25 0.82 -21.70 11.68
N GLY A 26 0.96 -22.35 10.53
CA GLY A 26 0.91 -21.69 9.24
C GLY A 26 -0.41 -20.95 9.01
N ALA A 27 -1.54 -21.57 9.33
CA ALA A 27 -2.83 -20.91 9.27
C ALA A 27 -2.91 -19.66 10.17
N ALA A 28 -2.35 -19.72 11.39
CA ALA A 28 -2.27 -18.58 12.29
C ALA A 28 -1.36 -17.45 11.75
N LEU A 29 -0.25 -17.79 11.11
CA LEU A 29 0.63 -16.84 10.44
C LEU A 29 -0.08 -16.13 9.28
N VAL A 30 -0.85 -16.87 8.47
CA VAL A 30 -1.66 -16.28 7.38
C VAL A 30 -2.80 -15.42 7.93
N PHE A 31 -3.46 -15.82 9.01
CA PHE A 31 -4.43 -14.95 9.70
C PHE A 31 -3.77 -13.62 10.10
N PHE A 32 -2.56 -13.66 10.64
CA PHE A 32 -1.85 -12.44 11.04
C PHE A 32 -1.51 -11.52 9.85
N MET A 33 -1.48 -12.04 8.62
CA MET A 33 -1.33 -11.22 7.42
C MET A 33 -2.49 -10.23 7.21
N GLN A 34 -3.67 -10.44 7.81
CA GLN A 34 -4.74 -9.45 7.79
C GLN A 34 -4.30 -8.12 8.44
N ALA A 35 -3.53 -8.20 9.53
CA ALA A 35 -2.90 -7.01 10.13
C ALA A 35 -1.88 -6.37 9.18
N GLY A 36 -1.11 -7.18 8.45
CA GLY A 36 -0.16 -6.71 7.43
C GLY A 36 -0.83 -5.94 6.31
N PHE A 37 -1.91 -6.49 5.72
CA PHE A 37 -2.71 -5.80 4.71
C PHE A 37 -3.31 -4.50 5.25
N ALA A 38 -3.92 -4.54 6.44
CA ALA A 38 -4.50 -3.36 7.07
C ALA A 38 -3.48 -2.23 7.24
N MET A 39 -2.26 -2.53 7.69
CA MET A 39 -1.19 -1.55 7.87
C MET A 39 -0.65 -1.04 6.54
N LEU A 40 -0.43 -1.94 5.56
CA LEU A 40 0.04 -1.57 4.22
C LEU A 40 -0.94 -0.62 3.52
N GLU A 41 -2.21 -1.00 3.46
CA GLU A 41 -3.25 -0.22 2.80
C GLU A 41 -3.46 1.13 3.49
N THR A 42 -3.53 1.13 4.84
CA THR A 42 -3.66 2.35 5.62
C THR A 42 -2.50 3.30 5.34
N GLY A 43 -1.27 2.79 5.32
CA GLY A 43 -0.08 3.60 5.04
C GLY A 43 -0.07 4.22 3.64
N PHE A 44 -0.58 3.49 2.64
CA PHE A 44 -0.61 3.94 1.23
C PHE A 44 -1.85 4.76 0.85
N CYS A 45 -2.82 4.89 1.73
CA CYS A 45 -4.01 5.71 1.54
C CYS A 45 -3.95 7.00 2.37
N ARG A 46 -4.91 7.91 2.15
CA ARG A 46 -5.02 9.15 2.92
C ARG A 46 -5.57 8.89 4.31
N TYR A 47 -5.06 9.63 5.31
CA TYR A 47 -5.35 9.45 6.75
C TYR A 47 -6.84 9.45 7.11
N LYS A 48 -7.66 10.20 6.36
CA LYS A 48 -9.10 10.34 6.57
C LYS A 48 -9.92 9.09 6.23
N ASN A 49 -9.26 8.02 5.78
CA ASN A 49 -9.87 6.74 5.44
C ASN A 49 -9.23 5.58 6.23
N ALA A 50 -8.38 5.87 7.22
CA ALA A 50 -7.62 4.85 7.94
C ALA A 50 -8.53 3.90 8.72
N GLY A 51 -9.51 4.42 9.43
CA GLY A 51 -10.50 3.63 10.17
C GLY A 51 -11.37 2.77 9.26
N ASN A 52 -11.80 3.31 8.12
CA ASN A 52 -12.56 2.56 7.12
C ASN A 52 -11.74 1.40 6.54
N ILE A 53 -10.45 1.60 6.27
CA ILE A 53 -9.55 0.55 5.77
C ILE A 53 -9.38 -0.56 6.81
N LEU A 54 -9.13 -0.22 8.06
CA LEU A 54 -9.03 -1.18 9.15
C LEU A 54 -10.31 -2.01 9.29
N MET A 55 -11.47 -1.35 9.22
CA MET A 55 -12.77 -2.01 9.33
C MET A 55 -13.04 -2.96 8.14
N LYS A 56 -12.65 -2.57 6.91
CA LYS A 56 -12.76 -3.43 5.73
C LYS A 56 -11.93 -4.72 5.89
N ASN A 57 -10.67 -4.59 6.27
CA ASN A 57 -9.77 -5.74 6.46
C ASN A 57 -10.28 -6.69 7.58
N LEU A 58 -10.81 -6.15 8.68
CA LEU A 58 -11.42 -6.97 9.71
C LEU A 58 -12.67 -7.70 9.19
N MET A 59 -13.51 -7.00 8.40
CA MET A 59 -14.74 -7.60 7.88
C MET A 59 -14.48 -8.65 6.80
N ASP A 60 -13.42 -8.56 6.01
CA ASP A 60 -13.06 -9.61 5.06
C ASP A 60 -12.87 -10.96 5.75
N PHE A 61 -12.17 -10.96 6.87
CA PHE A 61 -12.02 -12.18 7.64
C PHE A 61 -13.34 -12.65 8.28
N CYS A 62 -14.09 -11.72 8.91
CA CYS A 62 -15.32 -12.07 9.63
C CYS A 62 -16.43 -12.52 8.67
N ILE A 63 -16.67 -11.76 7.58
CA ILE A 63 -17.66 -12.10 6.56
C ILE A 63 -17.23 -13.37 5.81
N GLY A 64 -15.96 -13.46 5.44
CA GLY A 64 -15.38 -14.64 4.82
C GLY A 64 -15.61 -15.89 5.67
N THR A 65 -15.38 -15.81 6.97
CA THR A 65 -15.64 -16.93 7.91
C THR A 65 -17.09 -17.36 7.86
N VAL A 66 -18.03 -16.43 7.97
CA VAL A 66 -19.48 -16.73 7.92
C VAL A 66 -19.84 -17.39 6.59
N CYS A 67 -19.42 -16.81 5.47
CA CYS A 67 -19.71 -17.36 4.14
C CYS A 67 -19.08 -18.75 3.94
N PHE A 68 -17.87 -18.93 4.40
CA PHE A 68 -17.12 -20.17 4.24
C PHE A 68 -17.70 -21.32 5.05
N ILE A 69 -18.20 -21.04 6.29
CA ILE A 69 -18.91 -22.04 7.12
C ILE A 69 -20.16 -22.57 6.41
N PHE A 70 -20.97 -21.67 5.85
CA PHE A 70 -22.28 -22.09 5.31
C PHE A 70 -22.20 -22.72 3.93
N LEU A 71 -21.27 -22.30 3.08
CA LEU A 71 -21.23 -22.79 1.69
C LEU A 71 -19.80 -22.95 1.15
N GLY A 72 -18.92 -21.97 1.40
CA GLY A 72 -17.63 -21.89 0.72
C GLY A 72 -16.77 -23.15 0.87
N PHE A 73 -16.58 -23.64 2.11
CA PHE A 73 -15.77 -24.85 2.35
C PHE A 73 -16.35 -26.08 1.65
N GLY A 74 -17.68 -26.25 1.69
CA GLY A 74 -18.35 -27.35 1.01
C GLY A 74 -18.19 -27.31 -0.51
N LEU A 75 -18.29 -26.12 -1.11
CA LEU A 75 -18.05 -25.96 -2.56
C LEU A 75 -16.59 -26.26 -2.95
N MET A 76 -15.64 -25.95 -2.06
CA MET A 76 -14.21 -26.10 -2.33
C MET A 76 -13.72 -27.54 -2.09
N MET A 77 -14.01 -28.10 -0.91
CA MET A 77 -13.35 -29.31 -0.39
C MET A 77 -14.27 -30.53 -0.30
N SER A 78 -15.48 -30.48 -0.89
CA SER A 78 -16.34 -31.68 -0.93
C SER A 78 -15.67 -32.84 -1.67
N GLU A 79 -15.83 -34.05 -1.14
CA GLU A 79 -15.42 -35.28 -1.83
C GLU A 79 -16.21 -35.48 -3.13
N ASP A 80 -17.48 -35.08 -3.13
CA ASP A 80 -18.37 -35.14 -4.28
C ASP A 80 -18.26 -33.87 -5.11
N MET A 81 -17.60 -33.94 -6.26
CA MET A 81 -17.53 -32.83 -7.22
C MET A 81 -18.30 -33.15 -8.50
N ILE A 82 -19.16 -32.23 -8.92
CA ILE A 82 -19.86 -32.30 -10.20
C ILE A 82 -18.84 -32.06 -11.32
N ALA A 83 -18.49 -33.13 -12.03
CA ALA A 83 -17.53 -33.13 -13.14
C ALA A 83 -16.14 -32.52 -12.78
N GLY A 84 -15.77 -32.46 -11.52
CA GLY A 84 -14.54 -31.82 -11.05
C GLY A 84 -14.59 -30.29 -11.02
N PHE A 85 -15.75 -29.68 -11.31
CA PHE A 85 -15.90 -28.21 -11.38
C PHE A 85 -16.49 -27.58 -10.12
N VAL A 86 -17.49 -28.21 -9.50
CA VAL A 86 -18.19 -27.63 -8.35
C VAL A 86 -18.39 -28.72 -7.30
N GLY A 87 -17.95 -28.48 -6.10
CA GLY A 87 -18.21 -29.38 -4.98
C GLY A 87 -19.70 -29.36 -4.60
N VAL A 88 -20.24 -30.53 -4.24
CA VAL A 88 -21.57 -30.62 -3.67
C VAL A 88 -21.49 -30.17 -2.21
N PRO A 89 -22.19 -29.09 -1.79
CA PRO A 89 -22.06 -28.58 -0.43
C PRO A 89 -22.35 -29.63 0.62
N ASN A 90 -21.45 -29.75 1.57
CA ASN A 90 -21.50 -30.66 2.70
C ASN A 90 -21.59 -29.80 3.97
N LEU A 91 -22.63 -30.03 4.77
CA LEU A 91 -22.87 -29.33 6.03
C LEU A 91 -22.42 -30.16 7.25
N SER A 92 -21.44 -31.05 7.10
CA SER A 92 -20.95 -31.93 8.17
C SER A 92 -20.49 -31.18 9.42
N ILE A 93 -19.99 -29.94 9.27
CA ILE A 93 -19.68 -29.06 10.40
C ILE A 93 -20.85 -28.87 11.38
N PHE A 94 -22.11 -28.98 10.90
CA PHE A 94 -23.32 -28.84 11.71
C PHE A 94 -23.98 -30.19 12.01
N THR A 95 -23.84 -31.20 11.13
CA THR A 95 -24.57 -32.46 11.22
C THR A 95 -23.74 -33.59 11.81
N ASP A 96 -22.40 -33.54 11.68
CA ASP A 96 -21.45 -34.48 12.25
C ASP A 96 -20.17 -33.76 12.68
N PHE A 97 -20.25 -32.97 13.73
CA PHE A 97 -19.14 -32.16 14.20
C PHE A 97 -17.92 -33.01 14.61
N SER A 98 -18.12 -34.20 15.18
CA SER A 98 -17.03 -35.08 15.60
C SER A 98 -16.21 -35.58 14.38
N GLY A 99 -16.91 -36.08 13.36
CA GLY A 99 -16.26 -36.49 12.11
C GLY A 99 -15.61 -35.33 11.39
N PHE A 100 -16.25 -34.15 11.39
CA PHE A 100 -15.65 -32.92 10.82
C PHE A 100 -14.36 -32.52 11.53
N MET A 101 -14.32 -32.58 12.86
CA MET A 101 -13.11 -32.24 13.64
C MET A 101 -11.94 -33.18 13.34
N GLU A 102 -12.20 -34.44 13.12
CA GLU A 102 -11.17 -35.46 12.82
C GLU A 102 -10.57 -35.28 11.42
N THR A 103 -11.38 -34.90 10.44
CA THR A 103 -11.01 -34.94 9.02
C THR A 103 -10.79 -33.59 8.38
N ASN A 104 -11.57 -32.57 8.76
CA ASN A 104 -11.67 -31.32 7.99
C ASN A 104 -11.31 -30.04 8.76
N ALA A 105 -11.27 -30.05 10.10
CA ALA A 105 -11.14 -28.81 10.87
C ALA A 105 -9.85 -28.03 10.56
N SER A 106 -8.71 -28.70 10.46
CA SER A 106 -7.44 -28.04 10.10
C SER A 106 -7.48 -27.48 8.67
N SER A 107 -8.01 -28.26 7.73
CA SER A 107 -8.20 -27.83 6.33
C SER A 107 -9.17 -26.66 6.23
N PHE A 108 -10.25 -26.67 7.02
CA PHE A 108 -11.19 -25.56 7.08
C PHE A 108 -10.51 -24.26 7.49
N VAL A 109 -9.77 -24.24 8.61
CA VAL A 109 -9.10 -23.03 9.12
C VAL A 109 -8.06 -22.52 8.13
N PHE A 110 -7.27 -23.40 7.54
CA PHE A 110 -6.24 -23.01 6.57
C PHE A 110 -6.84 -22.45 5.29
N ASN A 111 -7.83 -23.10 4.70
CA ASN A 111 -8.47 -22.60 3.48
C ASN A 111 -9.31 -21.34 3.71
N LEU A 112 -9.85 -21.14 4.92
CA LEU A 112 -10.54 -19.92 5.31
C LEU A 112 -9.61 -18.71 5.27
N VAL A 113 -8.41 -18.81 5.84
CA VAL A 113 -7.47 -17.66 5.84
C VAL A 113 -6.98 -17.31 4.44
N PHE A 114 -6.93 -18.26 3.52
CA PHE A 114 -6.67 -18.04 2.11
C PHE A 114 -7.83 -17.36 1.39
N CYS A 115 -9.06 -17.79 1.65
CA CYS A 115 -10.28 -17.15 1.16
C CYS A 115 -10.34 -15.67 1.57
N ALA A 116 -10.10 -15.39 2.85
CA ALA A 116 -10.05 -14.03 3.37
C ALA A 116 -8.95 -13.19 2.69
N THR A 117 -7.78 -13.79 2.40
CA THR A 117 -6.70 -13.11 1.68
C THR A 117 -7.13 -12.70 0.27
N ALA A 118 -7.80 -13.58 -0.47
CA ALA A 118 -8.30 -13.26 -1.81
C ALA A 118 -9.30 -12.09 -1.80
N ALA A 119 -10.16 -12.00 -0.79
CA ALA A 119 -11.10 -10.90 -0.61
C ALA A 119 -10.39 -9.58 -0.26
N THR A 120 -9.40 -9.65 0.64
CA THR A 120 -8.64 -8.49 1.13
C THR A 120 -7.82 -7.81 0.02
N ILE A 121 -7.29 -8.56 -0.94
CA ILE A 121 -6.54 -8.00 -2.08
C ILE A 121 -7.33 -6.92 -2.83
N VAL A 122 -8.64 -7.06 -2.93
CA VAL A 122 -9.51 -6.09 -3.61
C VAL A 122 -9.62 -4.77 -2.84
N SER A 123 -9.52 -4.84 -1.50
CA SER A 123 -9.67 -3.69 -0.60
C SER A 123 -8.82 -2.49 -1.01
N GLY A 124 -7.53 -2.73 -1.28
CA GLY A 124 -6.59 -1.69 -1.66
C GLY A 124 -6.94 -0.98 -2.96
N ALA A 125 -7.37 -1.72 -3.98
CA ALA A 125 -7.69 -1.16 -5.30
C ALA A 125 -8.95 -0.29 -5.31
N VAL A 126 -9.91 -0.54 -4.40
CA VAL A 126 -11.16 0.20 -4.29
C VAL A 126 -11.18 1.19 -3.13
N ALA A 127 -10.06 1.31 -2.41
CA ALA A 127 -9.92 2.16 -1.22
C ALA A 127 -10.30 3.61 -1.49
N GLU A 128 -10.72 4.30 -0.42
CA GLU A 128 -11.05 5.73 -0.35
C GLU A 128 -12.34 6.17 -1.07
N ARG A 129 -13.05 5.28 -1.80
CA ARG A 129 -14.21 5.68 -2.60
C ARG A 129 -15.34 4.66 -2.73
N ILE A 130 -15.16 3.40 -2.28
CA ILE A 130 -16.23 2.39 -2.26
C ILE A 130 -17.10 2.58 -1.02
N LYS A 131 -18.42 2.42 -1.15
CA LYS A 131 -19.32 2.33 0.01
C LYS A 131 -19.00 1.10 0.84
N PHE A 132 -19.00 1.22 2.16
CA PHE A 132 -18.71 0.11 3.07
C PHE A 132 -19.70 -1.04 2.93
N SER A 133 -21.00 -0.74 2.79
CA SER A 133 -22.02 -1.77 2.55
C SER A 133 -21.80 -2.56 1.26
N SER A 134 -21.41 -1.88 0.18
CA SER A 134 -21.09 -2.50 -1.11
C SER A 134 -19.82 -3.34 -1.05
N TYR A 135 -18.86 -2.91 -0.23
CA TYR A 135 -17.68 -3.67 0.11
C TYR A 135 -18.02 -5.00 0.76
N CYS A 136 -18.83 -4.99 1.82
CA CYS A 136 -19.28 -6.20 2.51
C CYS A 136 -20.00 -7.19 1.57
N ILE A 137 -20.82 -6.68 0.63
CA ILE A 137 -21.55 -7.54 -0.32
C ILE A 137 -20.58 -8.25 -1.28
N TYR A 138 -19.62 -7.54 -1.88
CA TYR A 138 -18.70 -8.22 -2.80
C TYR A 138 -17.79 -9.22 -2.07
N SER A 139 -17.32 -8.86 -0.87
CA SER A 139 -16.49 -9.75 -0.03
C SER A 139 -17.26 -11.04 0.29
N ALA A 140 -18.55 -10.94 0.62
CA ALA A 140 -19.41 -12.10 0.82
C ALA A 140 -19.53 -12.97 -0.43
N ILE A 141 -19.80 -12.38 -1.61
CA ILE A 141 -19.97 -13.14 -2.86
C ILE A 141 -18.65 -13.81 -3.27
N LEU A 142 -17.51 -13.10 -3.15
CA LEU A 142 -16.20 -13.66 -3.45
C LEU A 142 -15.91 -14.86 -2.56
N SER A 143 -16.13 -14.73 -1.25
CA SER A 143 -15.88 -15.77 -0.26
C SER A 143 -16.85 -16.95 -0.31
N LEU A 144 -18.08 -16.70 -0.78
CA LEU A 144 -19.13 -17.70 -0.83
C LEU A 144 -19.03 -18.59 -2.07
N VAL A 145 -18.69 -18.02 -3.24
CA VAL A 145 -18.80 -18.70 -4.53
C VAL A 145 -17.55 -18.54 -5.40
N VAL A 146 -17.07 -17.31 -5.61
CA VAL A 146 -16.06 -17.06 -6.65
C VAL A 146 -14.78 -17.80 -6.35
N TYR A 147 -14.20 -17.55 -5.18
CA TYR A 147 -12.99 -18.19 -4.71
C TYR A 147 -13.17 -19.70 -4.44
N PRO A 148 -14.18 -20.17 -3.66
CA PRO A 148 -14.26 -21.57 -3.31
C PRO A 148 -14.39 -22.52 -4.50
N VAL A 149 -15.12 -22.11 -5.52
CA VAL A 149 -15.33 -22.97 -6.70
C VAL A 149 -14.02 -23.16 -7.47
N GLU A 150 -13.32 -22.09 -7.79
CA GLU A 150 -12.07 -22.17 -8.57
C GLU A 150 -10.90 -22.74 -7.75
N ALA A 151 -10.81 -22.43 -6.45
CA ALA A 151 -9.83 -23.03 -5.55
C ALA A 151 -10.05 -24.55 -5.42
N GLY A 152 -11.31 -25.01 -5.49
CA GLY A 152 -11.65 -26.43 -5.61
C GLY A 152 -11.11 -27.07 -6.89
N TRP A 153 -11.03 -26.34 -8.02
CA TRP A 153 -10.39 -26.88 -9.22
C TRP A 153 -8.92 -27.20 -9.00
N VAL A 154 -8.24 -26.38 -8.20
CA VAL A 154 -6.78 -26.40 -7.98
C VAL A 154 -6.39 -27.35 -6.86
N TRP A 155 -7.07 -27.28 -5.71
CA TRP A 155 -6.61 -27.95 -4.48
C TRP A 155 -7.47 -29.11 -4.02
N ASN A 156 -8.71 -29.27 -4.54
CA ASN A 156 -9.45 -30.50 -4.28
C ASN A 156 -8.86 -31.64 -5.12
N PRO A 157 -8.54 -32.80 -4.52
CA PRO A 157 -8.01 -33.97 -5.28
C PRO A 157 -8.93 -34.40 -6.43
N ASN A 158 -10.23 -34.13 -6.32
CA ASN A 158 -11.22 -34.39 -7.35
C ASN A 158 -11.40 -33.25 -8.35
N GLY A 159 -10.72 -32.11 -8.15
CA GLY A 159 -10.70 -30.95 -9.04
C GLY A 159 -10.10 -31.28 -10.41
N TRP A 160 -10.68 -30.71 -11.46
CA TRP A 160 -10.25 -31.00 -12.83
C TRP A 160 -8.83 -30.48 -13.14
N LEU A 161 -8.42 -29.31 -12.59
CA LEU A 161 -7.06 -28.78 -12.74
C LEU A 161 -6.04 -29.59 -11.96
N ALA A 162 -6.39 -30.00 -10.72
CA ALA A 162 -5.55 -30.88 -9.92
C ALA A 162 -5.26 -32.19 -10.67
N LYS A 163 -6.31 -32.82 -11.26
CA LYS A 163 -6.17 -34.03 -12.06
C LYS A 163 -5.35 -33.86 -13.35
N MET A 164 -5.24 -32.63 -13.87
CA MET A 164 -4.39 -32.32 -15.02
C MET A 164 -2.93 -32.05 -14.65
N GLY A 165 -2.60 -31.93 -13.36
CA GLY A 165 -1.27 -31.60 -12.87
C GLY A 165 -0.96 -30.11 -12.94
N PHE A 166 -1.96 -29.26 -12.71
CA PHE A 166 -1.78 -27.82 -12.57
C PHE A 166 -0.96 -27.52 -11.30
N ILE A 167 0.07 -26.68 -11.46
CA ILE A 167 0.99 -26.31 -10.37
C ILE A 167 0.55 -24.98 -9.79
N ASP A 168 0.03 -25.00 -8.59
CA ASP A 168 -0.19 -23.82 -7.76
C ASP A 168 -0.18 -24.23 -6.29
N PHE A 169 1.04 -24.31 -5.71
CA PHE A 169 1.22 -24.90 -4.38
C PHE A 169 0.52 -24.07 -3.29
N ALA A 170 0.66 -22.76 -3.34
CA ALA A 170 0.14 -21.90 -2.29
C ALA A 170 -0.72 -20.71 -2.81
N GLY A 171 -1.03 -20.62 -4.11
CA GLY A 171 -2.08 -19.71 -4.59
C GLY A 171 -1.66 -18.49 -5.37
N SER A 172 -0.57 -18.53 -6.17
CA SER A 172 -0.35 -17.46 -7.16
C SER A 172 -1.55 -17.29 -8.09
N ALA A 173 -2.17 -18.40 -8.52
CA ALA A 173 -3.39 -18.40 -9.31
C ALA A 173 -4.63 -18.26 -8.43
N ALA A 174 -4.89 -19.25 -7.57
CA ALA A 174 -6.15 -19.38 -6.83
C ALA A 174 -6.42 -18.23 -5.84
N ILE A 175 -5.40 -17.55 -5.33
CA ILE A 175 -5.58 -16.45 -4.39
C ILE A 175 -5.24 -15.12 -5.04
N HIS A 176 -3.99 -15.00 -5.53
CA HIS A 176 -3.48 -13.70 -5.95
C HIS A 176 -4.02 -13.27 -7.31
N THR A 177 -4.13 -14.16 -8.27
CA THR A 177 -4.75 -13.81 -9.56
C THR A 177 -6.25 -13.53 -9.40
N VAL A 178 -6.97 -14.32 -8.61
CA VAL A 178 -8.40 -14.10 -8.32
C VAL A 178 -8.62 -12.77 -7.63
N GLY A 179 -7.91 -12.49 -6.54
CA GLY A 179 -7.97 -11.20 -5.86
C GLY A 179 -7.56 -10.04 -6.76
N GLY A 180 -6.48 -10.21 -7.54
CA GLY A 180 -5.94 -9.19 -8.45
C GLY A 180 -6.85 -8.86 -9.64
N VAL A 181 -7.46 -9.86 -10.28
CA VAL A 181 -8.46 -9.67 -11.35
C VAL A 181 -9.72 -8.99 -10.78
N SER A 182 -10.15 -9.41 -9.60
CA SER A 182 -11.28 -8.78 -8.90
C SER A 182 -10.98 -7.31 -8.56
N ALA A 183 -9.77 -7.01 -8.12
CA ALA A 183 -9.28 -5.67 -7.84
C ALA A 183 -9.27 -4.78 -9.10
N LEU A 184 -8.78 -5.31 -10.21
CA LEU A 184 -8.79 -4.60 -11.51
C LEU A 184 -10.20 -4.25 -11.95
N ILE A 185 -11.12 -5.21 -11.90
CA ILE A 185 -12.52 -5.01 -12.28
C ILE A 185 -13.19 -4.01 -11.33
N GLY A 186 -12.97 -4.17 -10.02
CA GLY A 186 -13.47 -3.24 -9.01
C GLY A 186 -13.01 -1.80 -9.28
N ALA A 187 -11.73 -1.59 -9.54
CA ALA A 187 -11.17 -0.27 -9.86
C ALA A 187 -11.78 0.34 -11.14
N ILE A 188 -11.99 -0.47 -12.20
CA ILE A 188 -12.60 -0.04 -13.46
C ILE A 188 -14.06 0.38 -13.25
N VAL A 189 -14.88 -0.46 -12.60
CA VAL A 189 -16.32 -0.23 -12.45
C VAL A 189 -16.61 0.93 -11.49
N LEU A 190 -15.78 1.08 -10.46
CA LEU A 190 -15.88 2.14 -9.44
C LEU A 190 -15.40 3.49 -9.99
N GLY A 191 -14.38 3.49 -10.82
CA GLY A 191 -13.73 4.68 -11.34
C GLY A 191 -12.67 5.27 -10.41
N PRO A 192 -11.93 6.30 -10.88
CA PRO A 192 -10.82 6.88 -10.14
C PRO A 192 -11.28 7.75 -8.96
N ARG A 193 -10.37 7.96 -7.98
CA ARG A 193 -10.54 8.94 -6.89
C ARG A 193 -10.68 10.36 -7.43
N ILE A 194 -11.41 11.20 -6.72
CA ILE A 194 -11.56 12.61 -7.05
C ILE A 194 -10.18 13.27 -7.12
N GLY A 195 -9.93 14.01 -8.20
CA GLY A 195 -8.67 14.71 -8.43
C GLY A 195 -7.51 13.85 -8.97
N LYS A 196 -7.69 12.54 -9.16
CA LYS A 196 -6.62 11.67 -9.69
C LYS A 196 -6.25 12.01 -11.14
N TYR A 197 -7.25 12.20 -12.00
CA TYR A 197 -7.04 12.52 -13.41
C TYR A 197 -7.72 13.84 -13.78
N VAL A 198 -6.95 14.79 -14.29
CA VAL A 198 -7.47 16.04 -14.84
C VAL A 198 -7.79 15.82 -16.31
N LYS A 199 -9.01 16.19 -16.72
CA LYS A 199 -9.50 16.02 -18.09
C LYS A 199 -9.75 17.37 -18.75
N ASP A 200 -9.51 17.47 -20.04
CA ASP A 200 -9.91 18.61 -20.86
C ASP A 200 -11.43 18.62 -21.14
N ALA A 201 -11.90 19.65 -21.81
CA ALA A 201 -13.31 19.78 -22.20
C ALA A 201 -13.82 18.66 -23.12
N LYS A 202 -12.92 17.89 -23.75
CA LYS A 202 -13.24 16.73 -24.59
C LYS A 202 -13.18 15.41 -23.81
N GLY A 203 -12.91 15.44 -22.52
CA GLY A 203 -12.82 14.25 -21.65
C GLY A 203 -11.49 13.52 -21.72
N LYS A 204 -10.48 14.03 -22.46
CA LYS A 204 -9.14 13.43 -22.54
C LYS A 204 -8.34 13.78 -21.27
N VAL A 205 -7.68 12.81 -20.68
CA VAL A 205 -6.77 13.04 -19.56
C VAL A 205 -5.56 13.85 -20.05
N ILE A 206 -5.33 14.98 -19.40
CA ILE A 206 -4.23 15.90 -19.68
C ILE A 206 -3.18 15.94 -18.56
N LYS A 207 -3.55 15.51 -17.35
CA LYS A 207 -2.64 15.43 -16.20
C LYS A 207 -3.04 14.27 -15.29
N VAL A 208 -2.06 13.56 -14.76
CA VAL A 208 -2.20 12.54 -13.72
C VAL A 208 -1.60 13.09 -12.44
N ASN A 209 -2.40 13.16 -11.39
CA ASN A 209 -1.95 13.65 -10.07
C ASN A 209 -1.51 12.48 -9.19
N ALA A 210 -0.42 12.65 -8.46
CA ALA A 210 -0.01 11.73 -7.41
C ALA A 210 -0.89 11.96 -6.18
N ILE A 211 -1.54 10.89 -5.69
CA ILE A 211 -2.22 10.87 -4.39
C ILE A 211 -1.39 10.01 -3.46
N GLN A 212 -0.58 10.67 -2.64
CA GLN A 212 0.36 9.99 -1.74
C GLN A 212 -0.35 9.38 -0.53
N GLY A 213 0.17 8.23 -0.07
CA GLY A 213 -0.18 7.68 1.23
C GLY A 213 0.32 8.58 2.37
N HIS A 214 -0.40 8.54 3.48
CA HIS A 214 -0.09 9.45 4.60
C HIS A 214 1.02 8.92 5.53
N ASN A 215 1.32 7.60 5.49
CA ASN A 215 2.27 6.99 6.44
C ASN A 215 3.03 5.82 5.79
N ILE A 216 4.08 6.13 5.05
CA ILE A 216 4.93 5.12 4.39
C ILE A 216 5.59 4.16 5.40
N PRO A 217 6.09 4.59 6.60
CA PRO A 217 6.56 3.67 7.63
C PRO A 217 5.54 2.62 8.06
N LEU A 218 4.26 2.99 8.17
CA LEU A 218 3.18 2.04 8.47
C LEU A 218 3.00 1.03 7.32
N GLY A 219 3.07 1.51 6.08
CA GLY A 219 3.07 0.66 4.89
C GLY A 219 4.22 -0.34 4.87
N ALA A 220 5.43 0.10 5.24
CA ALA A 220 6.61 -0.75 5.35
C ALA A 220 6.44 -1.81 6.47
N LEU A 221 5.90 -1.43 7.62
CA LEU A 221 5.58 -2.37 8.70
C LEU A 221 4.60 -3.44 8.21
N GLY A 222 3.55 -3.04 7.48
CA GLY A 222 2.62 -3.96 6.84
C GLY A 222 3.31 -4.97 5.91
N CYS A 223 4.27 -4.50 5.10
CA CYS A 223 5.06 -5.37 4.23
C CYS A 223 5.88 -6.42 5.01
N PHE A 224 6.54 -6.03 6.11
CA PHE A 224 7.29 -6.98 6.96
C PHE A 224 6.37 -8.02 7.61
N ILE A 225 5.19 -7.61 8.09
CA ILE A 225 4.19 -8.53 8.64
C ILE A 225 3.72 -9.52 7.58
N LEU A 226 3.45 -9.04 6.36
CA LEU A 226 3.06 -9.88 5.23
C LEU A 226 4.17 -10.87 4.86
N TRP A 227 5.42 -10.42 4.76
CA TRP A 227 6.54 -11.33 4.46
C TRP A 227 6.71 -12.39 5.55
N PHE A 228 6.66 -12.00 6.81
CA PHE A 228 6.72 -12.94 7.93
C PHE A 228 5.60 -14.00 7.84
N GLY A 229 4.36 -13.56 7.61
CA GLY A 229 3.22 -14.45 7.43
C GLY A 229 3.36 -15.38 6.21
N TRP A 230 4.12 -14.94 5.19
CA TRP A 230 4.31 -15.71 3.95
C TRP A 230 5.11 -17.00 4.14
N TYR A 231 5.93 -17.09 5.17
CA TYR A 231 6.54 -18.36 5.55
C TYR A 231 5.51 -19.42 5.96
N GLY A 232 4.43 -19.00 6.63
CA GLY A 232 3.26 -19.85 6.87
C GLY A 232 2.43 -20.06 5.61
N PHE A 233 2.24 -19.00 4.82
CA PHE A 233 1.46 -19.03 3.59
C PHE A 233 1.98 -20.09 2.60
N ASN A 234 3.26 -20.06 2.30
CA ASN A 234 3.92 -21.01 1.41
C ASN A 234 4.30 -22.32 2.10
N GLY A 235 4.71 -22.27 3.37
CA GLY A 235 5.29 -23.42 4.05
C GLY A 235 4.30 -24.33 4.77
N ALA A 236 3.06 -23.88 5.05
CA ALA A 236 2.13 -24.66 5.86
C ALA A 236 1.82 -26.04 5.29
N ALA A 237 1.66 -26.16 3.98
CA ALA A 237 1.34 -27.42 3.31
C ALA A 237 2.56 -28.32 3.06
N ALA A 238 3.75 -27.99 3.58
CA ALA A 238 4.92 -28.87 3.52
C ALA A 238 4.69 -30.17 4.31
N THR A 239 5.19 -31.28 3.78
CA THR A 239 5.04 -32.62 4.36
C THR A 239 6.35 -33.21 4.89
N THR A 240 7.48 -32.56 4.58
CA THR A 240 8.81 -32.95 5.07
C THR A 240 9.64 -31.72 5.45
N SER A 241 10.61 -31.89 6.34
CA SER A 241 11.51 -30.84 6.77
C SER A 241 12.34 -30.26 5.62
N ASP A 242 12.79 -31.09 4.70
CA ASP A 242 13.57 -30.67 3.53
C ASP A 242 12.72 -29.83 2.57
N GLN A 243 11.47 -30.25 2.33
CA GLN A 243 10.53 -29.45 1.54
C GLN A 243 10.24 -28.10 2.20
N LEU A 244 10.01 -28.08 3.51
CA LEU A 244 9.78 -26.86 4.26
C LEU A 244 10.99 -25.90 4.16
N ALA A 245 12.20 -26.44 4.32
CA ALA A 245 13.43 -25.65 4.21
C ALA A 245 13.62 -25.08 2.80
N ALA A 246 13.35 -25.87 1.75
CA ALA A 246 13.39 -25.40 0.36
C ALA A 246 12.37 -24.28 0.09
N ILE A 247 11.13 -24.42 0.57
CA ILE A 247 10.08 -23.41 0.45
C ILE A 247 10.48 -22.11 1.17
N PHE A 248 11.05 -22.20 2.37
CA PHE A 248 11.54 -21.02 3.09
C PHE A 248 12.66 -20.32 2.34
N LEU A 249 13.57 -21.08 1.74
CA LEU A 249 14.68 -20.55 0.94
C LEU A 249 14.16 -19.76 -0.28
N THR A 250 13.28 -20.35 -1.09
CA THR A 250 12.71 -19.70 -2.28
C THR A 250 11.85 -18.50 -1.91
N THR A 251 11.04 -18.59 -0.84
CA THR A 251 10.23 -17.51 -0.29
C THR A 251 11.08 -16.35 0.27
N THR A 252 12.35 -16.60 0.63
CA THR A 252 13.29 -15.57 1.04
C THR A 252 13.99 -14.92 -0.16
N ILE A 253 14.43 -15.72 -1.14
CA ILE A 253 15.23 -15.25 -2.27
C ILE A 253 14.40 -14.36 -3.21
N ALA A 254 13.25 -14.83 -3.67
CA ALA A 254 12.49 -14.15 -4.72
C ALA A 254 12.09 -12.71 -4.32
N PRO A 255 11.47 -12.45 -3.15
CA PRO A 255 11.11 -11.09 -2.75
C PRO A 255 12.33 -10.18 -2.49
N ALA A 256 13.44 -10.73 -1.96
CA ALA A 256 14.66 -9.96 -1.75
C ALA A 256 15.23 -9.47 -3.09
N ILE A 257 15.34 -10.37 -4.07
CA ILE A 257 15.81 -10.04 -5.43
C ILE A 257 14.84 -9.06 -6.11
N ALA A 258 13.52 -9.27 -5.99
CA ALA A 258 12.53 -8.36 -6.56
C ALA A 258 12.66 -6.93 -6.00
N THR A 259 12.85 -6.80 -4.69
CA THR A 259 13.04 -5.51 -4.03
C THR A 259 14.31 -4.81 -4.51
N VAL A 260 15.44 -5.53 -4.60
CA VAL A 260 16.71 -4.97 -5.09
C VAL A 260 16.61 -4.59 -6.57
N THR A 261 15.93 -5.41 -7.38
CA THR A 261 15.67 -5.10 -8.79
C THR A 261 14.85 -3.83 -8.95
N ALA A 262 13.79 -3.66 -8.17
CA ALA A 262 12.97 -2.46 -8.18
C ALA A 262 13.73 -1.22 -7.68
N LEU A 263 14.55 -1.36 -6.67
CA LEU A 263 15.43 -0.30 -6.16
C LEU A 263 16.34 0.19 -7.28
N ILE A 264 17.06 -0.72 -7.97
CA ILE A 264 17.97 -0.37 -9.06
C ILE A 264 17.20 0.25 -10.23
N TYR A 265 16.07 -0.36 -10.64
CA TYR A 265 15.25 0.13 -11.75
C TYR A 265 14.75 1.56 -11.50
N THR A 266 14.15 1.81 -10.33
CA THR A 266 13.62 3.14 -9.98
C THR A 266 14.73 4.15 -9.79
N TRP A 267 15.88 3.74 -9.23
CA TRP A 267 17.02 4.63 -9.09
C TRP A 267 17.58 5.09 -10.43
N VAL A 268 17.78 4.17 -11.37
CA VAL A 268 18.26 4.49 -12.74
C VAL A 268 17.23 5.37 -13.47
N LYS A 269 15.95 5.04 -13.36
CA LYS A 269 14.88 5.75 -14.07
C LYS A 269 14.60 7.15 -13.53
N ASN A 270 14.54 7.29 -12.20
CA ASN A 270 14.05 8.49 -11.52
C ASN A 270 15.17 9.29 -10.83
N GLY A 271 16.42 8.82 -10.89
CA GLY A 271 17.55 9.41 -10.16
C GLY A 271 17.55 9.15 -8.66
N LYS A 272 16.51 8.55 -8.11
CA LYS A 272 16.35 8.13 -6.71
C LYS A 272 15.50 6.88 -6.62
N PRO A 273 15.77 5.98 -5.63
CA PRO A 273 14.93 4.83 -5.40
C PRO A 273 13.55 5.24 -4.87
N ASP A 274 12.50 4.59 -5.35
CA ASP A 274 11.11 4.78 -4.89
C ASP A 274 10.77 3.76 -3.81
N VAL A 275 10.55 4.23 -2.58
CA VAL A 275 10.26 3.37 -1.43
C VAL A 275 8.96 2.59 -1.62
N SER A 276 7.92 3.22 -2.16
CA SER A 276 6.62 2.57 -2.35
C SER A 276 6.67 1.47 -3.41
N MET A 277 7.46 1.68 -4.48
CA MET A 277 7.69 0.66 -5.50
C MET A 277 8.55 -0.50 -4.97
N CYS A 278 9.54 -0.23 -4.10
CA CYS A 278 10.31 -1.29 -3.44
C CYS A 278 9.45 -2.16 -2.52
N ILE A 279 8.53 -1.55 -1.76
CA ILE A 279 7.56 -2.26 -0.92
C ILE A 279 6.65 -3.15 -1.80
N ASN A 280 6.10 -2.62 -2.88
CA ASN A 280 5.27 -3.38 -3.81
C ASN A 280 6.06 -4.50 -4.51
N ALA A 281 7.34 -4.29 -4.82
CA ALA A 281 8.18 -5.31 -5.43
C ALA A 281 8.50 -6.47 -4.47
N SER A 282 8.68 -6.18 -3.18
CA SER A 282 8.81 -7.22 -2.15
C SER A 282 7.60 -8.16 -2.18
N LEU A 283 6.40 -7.59 -2.16
CA LEU A 283 5.16 -8.36 -2.24
C LEU A 283 4.98 -9.07 -3.59
N ALA A 284 5.36 -8.43 -4.69
CA ALA A 284 5.30 -9.02 -6.02
C ALA A 284 6.19 -10.26 -6.14
N GLY A 285 7.39 -10.22 -5.56
CA GLY A 285 8.29 -11.38 -5.49
C GLY A 285 7.72 -12.53 -4.67
N LEU A 286 7.06 -12.20 -3.54
CA LEU A 286 6.35 -13.18 -2.72
C LEU A 286 5.19 -13.83 -3.50
N VAL A 287 4.37 -13.02 -4.18
CA VAL A 287 3.25 -13.50 -5.00
C VAL A 287 3.73 -14.39 -6.15
N CYS A 288 4.81 -13.98 -6.82
CA CYS A 288 5.34 -14.70 -7.98
C CYS A 288 5.82 -16.11 -7.58
N VAL A 289 6.60 -16.21 -6.49
CA VAL A 289 7.18 -17.49 -6.06
C VAL A 289 6.17 -18.48 -5.48
N THR A 290 4.98 -17.99 -5.10
CA THR A 290 3.98 -18.75 -4.33
C THR A 290 3.49 -20.02 -5.05
N ALA A 291 3.29 -20.02 -6.38
CA ALA A 291 2.88 -21.22 -7.12
C ALA A 291 3.98 -22.28 -7.17
N GLY A 292 5.22 -21.82 -7.38
CA GLY A 292 6.37 -22.70 -7.62
C GLY A 292 7.29 -22.92 -6.42
N CYS A 293 7.00 -22.36 -5.25
CA CYS A 293 7.92 -22.30 -4.11
C CYS A 293 8.48 -23.67 -3.68
N HIS A 294 7.74 -24.76 -3.92
CA HIS A 294 8.11 -26.13 -3.58
C HIS A 294 8.80 -26.88 -4.72
N CYS A 295 8.79 -26.36 -5.94
CA CYS A 295 9.22 -27.09 -7.14
C CYS A 295 10.26 -26.35 -7.99
N ILE A 296 10.67 -25.15 -7.60
CA ILE A 296 11.78 -24.42 -8.22
C ILE A 296 13.01 -24.44 -7.30
N ASP A 297 14.18 -24.22 -7.88
CA ASP A 297 15.43 -24.06 -7.13
C ASP A 297 15.77 -22.58 -6.86
N ALA A 298 16.93 -22.34 -6.24
CA ALA A 298 17.39 -20.97 -5.92
C ALA A 298 17.61 -20.12 -7.19
N ALA A 299 18.03 -20.72 -8.30
CA ALA A 299 18.21 -20.00 -9.57
C ALA A 299 16.86 -19.60 -10.16
N GLY A 300 15.88 -20.48 -10.12
CA GLY A 300 14.48 -20.19 -10.47
C GLY A 300 13.91 -19.05 -9.64
N ALA A 301 14.12 -19.06 -8.32
CA ALA A 301 13.66 -18.00 -7.42
C ALA A 301 14.33 -16.64 -7.71
N ILE A 302 15.62 -16.62 -8.10
CA ILE A 302 16.31 -15.39 -8.54
C ILE A 302 15.67 -14.86 -9.84
N VAL A 303 15.40 -15.73 -10.81
CA VAL A 303 14.77 -15.34 -12.08
C VAL A 303 13.37 -14.77 -11.84
N GLU A 304 12.56 -15.43 -11.01
CA GLU A 304 11.24 -14.91 -10.63
C GLU A 304 11.34 -13.56 -9.93
N GLY A 305 12.30 -13.37 -9.03
CA GLY A 305 12.55 -12.10 -8.35
C GLY A 305 12.88 -10.97 -9.30
N ILE A 306 13.74 -11.20 -10.30
CA ILE A 306 14.10 -10.17 -11.31
C ILE A 306 12.86 -9.82 -12.14
N ILE A 307 12.15 -10.82 -12.65
CA ILE A 307 10.98 -10.61 -13.51
C ILE A 307 9.88 -9.87 -12.75
N SER A 308 9.55 -10.31 -11.54
CA SER A 308 8.49 -9.72 -10.71
C SER A 308 8.81 -8.29 -10.27
N GLY A 309 10.08 -8.01 -9.93
CA GLY A 309 10.52 -6.67 -9.55
C GLY A 309 10.39 -5.64 -10.67
N ILE A 310 10.61 -6.03 -11.93
CA ILE A 310 10.39 -5.17 -13.10
C ILE A 310 8.89 -5.10 -13.43
N ALA A 311 8.22 -6.25 -13.48
CA ALA A 311 6.83 -6.37 -13.90
C ALA A 311 5.88 -5.52 -13.05
N VAL A 312 6.06 -5.53 -11.72
CA VAL A 312 5.20 -4.76 -10.81
C VAL A 312 5.26 -3.26 -11.09
N ILE A 313 6.45 -2.70 -11.32
CA ILE A 313 6.63 -1.28 -11.62
C ILE A 313 5.99 -0.94 -12.95
N VAL A 314 6.28 -1.72 -13.98
CA VAL A 314 5.76 -1.50 -15.34
C VAL A 314 4.23 -1.58 -15.36
N VAL A 315 3.65 -2.57 -14.68
CA VAL A 315 2.19 -2.73 -14.67
C VAL A 315 1.52 -1.61 -13.88
N ILE A 316 2.01 -1.23 -12.70
CA ILE A 316 1.47 -0.11 -11.92
C ILE A 316 1.49 1.18 -12.76
N GLU A 317 2.61 1.49 -13.41
CA GLU A 317 2.72 2.68 -14.26
C GLU A 317 1.81 2.61 -15.48
N VAL A 318 1.74 1.47 -16.15
CA VAL A 318 0.91 1.31 -17.36
C VAL A 318 -0.58 1.46 -17.05
N ILE A 319 -1.07 0.85 -15.98
CA ILE A 319 -2.50 0.97 -15.60
C ILE A 319 -2.84 2.39 -15.15
N ASP A 320 -1.95 3.06 -14.42
CA ASP A 320 -2.17 4.43 -13.95
C ASP A 320 -2.00 5.47 -15.06
N LEU A 321 -0.86 5.45 -15.77
CA LEU A 321 -0.50 6.52 -16.71
C LEU A 321 -1.10 6.34 -18.10
N LYS A 322 -1.32 5.09 -18.54
CA LYS A 322 -1.80 4.80 -19.91
C LYS A 322 -3.27 4.42 -19.94
N PHE A 323 -3.72 3.54 -19.04
CA PHE A 323 -5.11 3.11 -18.98
C PHE A 323 -5.98 3.97 -18.08
N HIS A 324 -5.38 4.83 -17.26
CA HIS A 324 -6.06 5.72 -16.32
C HIS A 324 -7.01 4.96 -15.37
N ILE A 325 -6.51 3.83 -14.84
CA ILE A 325 -7.17 3.04 -13.82
C ILE A 325 -6.48 3.34 -12.49
N ASP A 326 -7.24 3.86 -11.53
CA ASP A 326 -6.72 4.26 -10.21
C ASP A 326 -6.70 3.08 -9.26
N ASP A 327 -5.52 2.59 -8.95
CA ASP A 327 -5.22 1.57 -7.95
C ASP A 327 -4.37 2.20 -6.82
N PRO A 328 -4.99 2.58 -5.69
CA PRO A 328 -4.32 3.32 -4.62
C PRO A 328 -3.08 2.66 -4.05
N VAL A 329 -3.09 1.33 -3.91
CA VAL A 329 -2.01 0.59 -3.26
C VAL A 329 -1.12 -0.21 -4.22
N GLY A 330 -1.53 -0.34 -5.49
CA GLY A 330 -0.81 -1.12 -6.49
C GLY A 330 -1.16 -2.62 -6.48
N ALA A 331 -2.34 -2.97 -5.95
CA ALA A 331 -2.80 -4.36 -5.81
C ALA A 331 -2.84 -5.12 -7.14
N VAL A 332 -3.23 -4.46 -8.24
CA VAL A 332 -3.28 -5.08 -9.58
C VAL A 332 -1.88 -5.46 -10.06
N GLY A 333 -0.90 -4.56 -9.89
CA GLY A 333 0.49 -4.84 -10.25
C GLY A 333 1.10 -5.96 -9.40
N VAL A 334 0.85 -5.93 -8.10
CA VAL A 334 1.36 -6.94 -7.15
C VAL A 334 0.70 -8.29 -7.38
N HIS A 335 -0.64 -8.37 -7.34
CA HIS A 335 -1.34 -9.63 -7.25
C HIS A 335 -1.82 -10.17 -8.62
N CYS A 336 -2.41 -9.33 -9.49
CA CYS A 336 -2.89 -9.80 -10.79
C CYS A 336 -1.72 -10.16 -11.71
N ALA A 337 -0.81 -9.22 -11.95
CA ALA A 337 0.29 -9.44 -12.88
C ALA A 337 1.26 -10.51 -12.38
N ASN A 338 1.69 -10.43 -11.14
CA ASN A 338 2.68 -11.37 -10.62
C ASN A 338 2.07 -12.72 -10.19
N GLY A 339 0.76 -12.79 -9.90
CA GLY A 339 0.06 -14.06 -9.78
C GLY A 339 0.01 -14.84 -11.09
N ILE A 340 -0.30 -14.17 -12.20
CA ILE A 340 -0.27 -14.77 -13.55
C ILE A 340 1.16 -15.18 -13.92
N LEU A 341 2.13 -14.30 -13.74
CA LEU A 341 3.53 -14.59 -14.07
C LEU A 341 4.07 -15.74 -13.25
N GLY A 342 3.88 -15.75 -11.93
CA GLY A 342 4.35 -16.81 -11.04
C GLY A 342 3.74 -18.17 -11.38
N THR A 343 2.44 -18.20 -11.70
CA THR A 343 1.78 -19.44 -12.14
C THR A 343 2.42 -20.01 -13.41
N ILE A 344 2.71 -19.16 -14.40
CA ILE A 344 3.36 -19.60 -15.65
C ILE A 344 4.82 -20.02 -15.38
N LEU A 345 5.56 -19.21 -14.60
CA LEU A 345 6.96 -19.44 -14.29
C LEU A 345 7.17 -20.69 -13.43
N ALA A 346 6.23 -21.04 -12.55
CA ALA A 346 6.26 -22.30 -11.83
C ALA A 346 6.37 -23.49 -12.77
N GLY A 347 5.59 -23.52 -13.87
CA GLY A 347 5.69 -24.55 -14.88
C GLY A 347 6.97 -24.49 -15.72
N VAL A 348 7.47 -23.27 -16.01
CA VAL A 348 8.68 -23.08 -16.85
C VAL A 348 9.96 -23.43 -16.10
N LEU A 349 10.02 -23.14 -14.80
CA LEU A 349 11.21 -23.25 -13.95
C LEU A 349 11.19 -24.48 -13.03
N ALA A 350 10.16 -25.33 -13.08
CA ALA A 350 10.07 -26.55 -12.27
C ALA A 350 11.30 -27.44 -12.45
N THR A 351 11.78 -28.03 -11.34
CA THR A 351 12.94 -28.92 -11.33
C THR A 351 12.55 -30.35 -10.96
N ASN A 352 13.24 -31.32 -11.50
CA ASN A 352 13.01 -32.75 -11.22
C ASN A 352 13.34 -33.17 -9.77
N THR A 353 14.05 -32.31 -9.05
CA THR A 353 14.32 -32.51 -7.61
C THR A 353 13.08 -32.24 -6.75
N SER A 354 12.00 -31.73 -7.36
CA SER A 354 10.74 -31.47 -6.68
C SER A 354 9.85 -32.71 -6.57
N SER A 355 8.91 -32.68 -5.63
CA SER A 355 7.88 -33.72 -5.45
C SER A 355 6.98 -33.95 -6.66
N LEU A 356 7.06 -33.12 -7.69
CA LEU A 356 6.26 -33.23 -8.92
C LEU A 356 6.76 -34.31 -9.89
N GLY A 357 8.04 -34.69 -9.81
CA GLY A 357 8.64 -35.69 -10.71
C GLY A 357 8.67 -35.29 -12.19
N VAL A 358 8.43 -34.00 -12.52
CA VAL A 358 8.39 -33.49 -13.90
C VAL A 358 9.25 -32.23 -13.99
N ASP A 359 10.06 -32.12 -15.05
CA ASP A 359 10.87 -30.95 -15.32
C ASP A 359 10.09 -29.89 -16.09
N GLY A 360 10.34 -28.61 -15.78
CA GLY A 360 9.99 -27.51 -16.67
C GLY A 360 10.95 -27.41 -17.87
N PRO A 361 10.57 -26.66 -18.94
CA PRO A 361 11.36 -26.54 -20.15
C PRO A 361 12.80 -26.05 -19.95
N VAL A 362 13.03 -25.15 -19.00
CA VAL A 362 14.39 -24.63 -18.70
C VAL A 362 15.28 -25.76 -18.19
N TYR A 363 14.80 -26.51 -17.21
CA TYR A 363 15.54 -27.61 -16.64
C TYR A 363 15.71 -28.76 -17.65
N ALA A 364 14.66 -29.12 -18.40
CA ALA A 364 14.71 -30.12 -19.45
C ALA A 364 15.71 -29.77 -20.56
N LEU A 365 15.88 -28.49 -20.89
CA LEU A 365 16.87 -28.03 -21.85
C LEU A 365 18.30 -28.22 -21.33
N ILE A 366 18.54 -27.88 -20.05
CA ILE A 366 19.87 -27.95 -19.43
C ILE A 366 20.32 -29.41 -19.21
N HIS A 367 19.40 -30.26 -18.75
CA HIS A 367 19.72 -31.66 -18.34
C HIS A 367 19.35 -32.72 -19.35
N GLY A 368 18.76 -32.34 -20.50
CA GLY A 368 18.45 -33.26 -21.60
C GLY A 368 17.28 -34.20 -21.33
N THR A 369 16.38 -33.86 -20.41
CA THR A 369 15.20 -34.67 -20.07
C THR A 369 14.05 -34.50 -21.07
N ASP A 370 12.88 -35.12 -20.84
CA ASP A 370 11.74 -35.15 -21.77
C ASP A 370 11.14 -33.75 -21.99
N LYS A 371 11.50 -33.11 -23.12
CA LYS A 371 11.02 -31.78 -23.50
C LYS A 371 9.52 -31.75 -23.80
N ALA A 372 8.92 -32.83 -24.27
CA ALA A 372 7.50 -32.88 -24.58
C ALA A 372 6.67 -32.86 -23.31
N ALA A 373 7.07 -33.65 -22.30
CA ALA A 373 6.45 -33.61 -20.98
C ALA A 373 6.60 -32.24 -20.32
N ALA A 374 7.78 -31.62 -20.41
CA ALA A 374 8.04 -30.27 -19.87
C ALA A 374 7.12 -29.19 -20.49
N TRP A 375 6.97 -29.17 -21.80
CA TRP A 375 6.06 -28.23 -22.47
C TRP A 375 4.58 -28.50 -22.17
N LYS A 376 4.20 -29.77 -21.89
CA LYS A 376 2.85 -30.11 -21.45
C LYS A 376 2.51 -29.45 -20.12
N VAL A 377 3.46 -29.41 -19.17
CA VAL A 377 3.29 -28.71 -17.89
C VAL A 377 2.96 -27.24 -18.13
N VAL A 378 3.75 -26.55 -18.95
CA VAL A 378 3.49 -25.14 -19.29
C VAL A 378 2.13 -24.94 -19.97
N GLY A 379 1.74 -25.85 -20.84
CA GLY A 379 0.40 -25.83 -21.46
C GLY A 379 -0.73 -25.93 -20.44
N VAL A 380 -0.58 -26.75 -19.40
CA VAL A 380 -1.55 -26.86 -18.31
C VAL A 380 -1.61 -25.57 -17.49
N GLN A 381 -0.46 -24.93 -17.23
CA GLN A 381 -0.42 -23.63 -16.53
C GLN A 381 -1.17 -22.54 -17.32
N PHE A 382 -0.95 -22.41 -18.61
CA PHE A 382 -1.68 -21.46 -19.45
C PHE A 382 -3.19 -21.73 -19.50
N LEU A 383 -3.58 -22.99 -19.61
CA LEU A 383 -4.99 -23.37 -19.60
C LEU A 383 -5.64 -23.04 -18.25
N GLY A 384 -5.03 -23.45 -17.15
CA GLY A 384 -5.56 -23.27 -15.81
C GLY A 384 -5.71 -21.79 -15.45
N ILE A 385 -4.63 -21.00 -15.63
CA ILE A 385 -4.66 -19.58 -15.32
C ILE A 385 -5.68 -18.82 -16.20
N GLY A 386 -5.80 -19.20 -17.48
CA GLY A 386 -6.79 -18.64 -18.41
C GLY A 386 -8.22 -18.90 -17.93
N CYS A 387 -8.54 -20.12 -17.53
CA CYS A 387 -9.86 -20.48 -17.00
C CYS A 387 -10.18 -19.75 -15.68
N ILE A 388 -9.22 -19.64 -14.77
CA ILE A 388 -9.37 -18.91 -13.49
C ILE A 388 -9.64 -17.43 -13.75
N ILE A 389 -8.88 -16.79 -14.67
CA ILE A 389 -9.10 -15.39 -15.05
C ILE A 389 -10.51 -15.20 -15.63
N ILE A 390 -10.94 -16.05 -16.55
CA ILE A 390 -12.26 -15.94 -17.20
C ILE A 390 -13.38 -16.11 -16.16
N TRP A 391 -13.30 -17.14 -15.31
CA TRP A 391 -14.25 -17.37 -14.22
C TRP A 391 -14.39 -16.16 -13.32
N THR A 392 -13.27 -15.68 -12.80
CA THR A 392 -13.23 -14.54 -11.90
C THR A 392 -13.74 -13.27 -12.59
N ALA A 393 -13.30 -13.01 -13.81
CA ALA A 393 -13.68 -11.82 -14.56
C ALA A 393 -15.19 -11.76 -14.82
N ILE A 394 -15.81 -12.87 -15.21
CA ILE A 394 -17.25 -12.94 -15.46
C ILE A 394 -18.03 -12.69 -14.17
N LEU A 395 -17.73 -13.42 -13.10
CA LEU A 395 -18.51 -13.35 -11.87
C LEU A 395 -18.31 -12.01 -11.14
N MET A 396 -17.08 -11.51 -11.06
CA MET A 396 -16.83 -10.24 -10.38
C MET A 396 -17.33 -9.04 -11.18
N SER A 397 -17.31 -9.09 -12.52
CA SER A 397 -17.95 -8.08 -13.35
C SER A 397 -19.46 -8.03 -13.10
N ALA A 398 -20.12 -9.19 -13.08
CA ALA A 398 -21.53 -9.28 -12.76
C ALA A 398 -21.80 -8.75 -11.34
N THR A 399 -21.02 -9.15 -10.35
CA THR A 399 -21.14 -8.72 -8.95
C THR A 399 -21.04 -7.20 -8.82
N PHE A 400 -19.97 -6.58 -9.31
CA PHE A 400 -19.81 -5.12 -9.19
C PHE A 400 -20.86 -4.33 -9.98
N VAL A 401 -21.28 -4.82 -11.16
CA VAL A 401 -22.35 -4.17 -11.93
C VAL A 401 -23.70 -4.28 -11.24
N ILE A 402 -24.04 -5.42 -10.65
CA ILE A 402 -25.27 -5.61 -9.88
C ILE A 402 -25.27 -4.69 -8.66
N ILE A 403 -24.21 -4.68 -7.87
CA ILE A 403 -24.09 -3.80 -6.70
C ILE A 403 -24.24 -2.33 -7.13
N LYS A 404 -23.56 -1.92 -8.21
CA LYS A 404 -23.65 -0.56 -8.73
C LYS A 404 -25.06 -0.14 -9.10
N LYS A 405 -25.86 -1.07 -9.66
CA LYS A 405 -27.23 -0.80 -10.10
C LYS A 405 -28.28 -0.90 -9.00
N THR A 406 -28.00 -1.60 -7.91
CA THR A 406 -28.95 -1.87 -6.82
C THR A 406 -28.66 -1.01 -5.58
N VAL A 407 -27.56 -1.25 -4.91
CA VAL A 407 -27.17 -0.60 -3.64
C VAL A 407 -26.38 0.69 -3.89
N GLY A 408 -25.76 0.80 -5.07
CA GLY A 408 -24.80 1.86 -5.40
C GLY A 408 -23.40 1.53 -4.92
N LEU A 409 -22.43 1.51 -5.82
CA LEU A 409 -21.08 1.03 -5.54
C LEU A 409 -20.18 2.08 -4.88
N ARG A 410 -20.31 3.36 -5.30
CA ARG A 410 -19.43 4.46 -4.90
C ARG A 410 -20.07 5.32 -3.83
N ALA A 411 -19.26 5.79 -2.89
CA ALA A 411 -19.63 6.83 -1.94
C ALA A 411 -20.02 8.14 -2.63
N SER A 412 -20.73 9.02 -1.95
CA SER A 412 -21.06 10.34 -2.48
C SER A 412 -19.78 11.16 -2.70
N ARG A 413 -19.88 12.22 -3.49
CA ARG A 413 -18.76 13.14 -3.69
C ARG A 413 -18.34 13.80 -2.38
N GLU A 414 -19.30 14.15 -1.58
CA GLU A 414 -19.14 14.81 -0.28
C GLU A 414 -18.41 13.88 0.69
N ASP A 415 -18.86 12.61 0.80
CA ASP A 415 -18.23 11.59 1.64
C ASP A 415 -16.77 11.33 1.24
N GLU A 416 -16.49 11.23 -0.06
CA GLU A 416 -15.13 11.02 -0.56
C GLU A 416 -14.21 12.20 -0.26
N ILE A 417 -14.74 13.45 -0.28
CA ILE A 417 -13.99 14.67 0.07
C ILE A 417 -13.76 14.75 1.57
N GLU A 418 -14.77 14.51 2.38
CA GLU A 418 -14.68 14.55 3.84
C GLU A 418 -13.81 13.42 4.39
N GLY A 419 -14.03 12.20 3.92
CA GLY A 419 -13.34 10.97 4.32
C GLY A 419 -14.31 9.91 4.82
N MET A 420 -14.01 8.66 4.46
CA MET A 420 -14.87 7.52 4.74
C MET A 420 -14.94 7.18 6.24
N ASP A 421 -13.97 7.64 7.05
CA ASP A 421 -13.97 7.42 8.49
C ASP A 421 -15.17 8.11 9.15
N ILE A 422 -15.45 9.35 8.76
CA ILE A 422 -16.57 10.11 9.30
C ILE A 422 -17.90 9.61 8.71
N SER A 423 -17.99 9.54 7.40
CA SER A 423 -19.26 9.28 6.71
C SER A 423 -19.77 7.86 6.89
N GLU A 424 -18.91 6.86 6.93
CA GLU A 424 -19.32 5.44 7.01
C GLU A 424 -19.28 4.88 8.44
N HIS A 425 -18.45 5.48 9.34
CA HIS A 425 -18.24 4.94 10.69
C HIS A 425 -18.47 5.94 11.82
N GLY A 426 -18.75 7.23 11.52
CA GLY A 426 -18.86 8.28 12.52
C GLY A 426 -17.56 8.53 13.30
N LEU A 427 -16.42 8.10 12.75
CA LEU A 427 -15.12 8.22 13.37
C LEU A 427 -14.45 9.53 12.93
N THR A 428 -14.42 10.52 13.81
CA THR A 428 -13.86 11.84 13.49
C THR A 428 -12.38 11.78 13.10
N THR A 429 -11.62 10.87 13.66
CA THR A 429 -10.24 10.57 13.28
C THR A 429 -9.80 9.22 13.87
N ALA A 430 -9.04 8.45 13.10
CA ALA A 430 -8.34 7.27 13.59
C ALA A 430 -7.08 7.63 14.41
N TYR A 431 -6.65 8.90 14.41
CA TYR A 431 -5.41 9.39 15.00
C TYR A 431 -5.68 10.50 16.02
N ALA A 432 -6.41 10.17 17.10
CA ALA A 432 -6.72 11.12 18.16
C ALA A 432 -5.43 11.74 18.76
N GLY A 433 -5.42 13.06 18.90
CA GLY A 433 -4.28 13.82 19.44
C GLY A 433 -3.20 14.22 18.44
N PHE A 434 -3.25 13.76 17.18
CA PHE A 434 -2.36 14.21 16.12
C PHE A 434 -3.00 15.34 15.32
N LYS A 435 -2.23 16.42 15.07
CA LYS A 435 -2.62 17.48 14.12
C LYS A 435 -1.96 17.18 12.78
N PHE A 436 -2.76 16.83 11.79
CA PHE A 436 -2.27 16.68 10.41
C PHE A 436 -2.28 18.05 9.71
N ALA A 437 -1.21 18.36 8.99
CA ALA A 437 -1.27 19.46 8.04
C ALA A 437 -2.32 19.11 6.97
N PRO A 438 -3.22 20.04 6.60
CA PRO A 438 -4.19 19.79 5.54
C PRO A 438 -3.43 19.38 4.27
N GLN A 439 -3.66 18.17 3.77
CA GLN A 439 -3.24 17.85 2.41
C GLN A 439 -4.07 18.78 1.51
N ALA A 440 -3.39 19.56 0.68
CA ALA A 440 -4.07 20.41 -0.30
C ALA A 440 -4.97 19.51 -1.17
N ILE A 441 -6.27 19.60 -0.94
CA ILE A 441 -7.25 19.05 -1.86
C ILE A 441 -7.13 19.93 -3.09
N VAL A 442 -6.56 19.40 -4.16
CA VAL A 442 -6.66 20.03 -5.46
C VAL A 442 -8.10 19.77 -5.92
N GLU A 443 -9.05 20.53 -5.36
CA GLU A 443 -10.32 20.71 -6.03
C GLU A 443 -10.01 21.24 -7.43
N GLY A 444 -10.74 20.71 -8.42
CA GLY A 444 -10.67 21.20 -9.79
C GLY A 444 -11.06 22.68 -9.86
N SER A 445 -10.19 23.55 -9.40
CA SER A 445 -10.15 24.91 -9.84
C SER A 445 -9.80 24.88 -11.33
N GLU A 446 -10.58 25.56 -12.14
CA GLU A 446 -10.18 25.92 -13.49
C GLU A 446 -8.70 26.30 -13.46
N PRO A 447 -7.93 25.94 -14.48
CA PRO A 447 -6.53 26.28 -14.51
C PRO A 447 -6.41 27.78 -14.35
N VAL A 448 -5.96 28.23 -13.19
CA VAL A 448 -5.32 29.55 -13.11
C VAL A 448 -4.14 29.38 -14.04
N VAL A 449 -4.26 29.93 -15.22
CA VAL A 449 -3.13 30.12 -16.11
C VAL A 449 -2.19 31.03 -15.31
N VAL A 450 -1.22 30.42 -14.64
CA VAL A 450 -0.04 31.13 -14.21
C VAL A 450 0.67 31.42 -15.52
N SER A 451 0.33 32.57 -16.08
CA SER A 451 1.09 33.17 -17.18
C SER A 451 2.56 33.15 -16.74
N GLY A 452 3.40 32.67 -17.61
CA GLY A 452 4.84 32.65 -17.41
C GLY A 452 5.36 34.00 -16.90
N ASP A 453 6.57 33.97 -16.40
CA ASP A 453 7.31 35.10 -15.83
C ASP A 453 6.83 36.46 -16.37
N VAL A 454 6.23 37.26 -15.50
CA VAL A 454 5.90 38.65 -15.84
C VAL A 454 7.26 39.33 -16.06
N PRO A 455 7.54 39.84 -17.27
CA PRO A 455 8.77 40.58 -17.53
C PRO A 455 8.91 41.72 -16.52
N GLU A 456 10.11 42.00 -16.05
CA GLU A 456 10.41 43.06 -15.08
C GLU A 456 9.84 44.43 -15.50
N ALA A 457 9.65 44.65 -16.80
CA ALA A 457 9.01 45.83 -17.41
C ALA A 457 7.47 45.93 -17.18
N GLU A 458 6.82 44.82 -16.80
CA GLU A 458 5.37 44.77 -16.53
C GLU A 458 5.05 44.69 -15.02
N ALA A 459 6.06 44.73 -14.17
CA ALA A 459 5.89 44.77 -12.73
C ALA A 459 5.21 46.10 -12.33
N VAL A 460 3.98 46.01 -11.85
CA VAL A 460 3.27 47.20 -11.33
C VAL A 460 3.98 47.64 -10.06
N GLU A 461 4.46 48.88 -10.05
CA GLU A 461 5.05 49.52 -8.87
C GLU A 461 4.01 49.55 -7.75
N VAL A 462 4.25 48.75 -6.68
CA VAL A 462 3.40 48.80 -5.50
C VAL A 462 3.62 50.15 -4.80
N LYS A 463 2.67 51.05 -4.92
CA LYS A 463 2.68 52.28 -4.13
C LYS A 463 2.71 51.90 -2.65
N THR A 464 3.83 52.20 -1.99
CA THR A 464 3.93 52.09 -0.53
C THR A 464 2.90 52.99 0.10
N VAL A 465 1.90 52.40 0.74
CA VAL A 465 1.01 53.15 1.65
C VAL A 465 1.90 53.63 2.80
N PRO A 466 1.88 54.92 3.18
CA PRO A 466 2.65 55.40 4.32
C PRO A 466 2.33 54.55 5.53
N ALA A 467 3.36 54.06 6.22
CA ALA A 467 3.19 53.33 7.49
C ALA A 467 2.35 54.24 8.42
N PHE A 468 1.35 53.64 9.07
CA PHE A 468 0.54 54.33 10.07
C PHE A 468 1.48 55.05 11.06
N ASP A 469 1.07 56.24 11.53
CA ASP A 469 1.81 56.98 12.56
C ASP A 469 2.13 56.08 13.72
N VAL A 470 3.40 55.83 13.93
CA VAL A 470 3.92 54.98 15.01
C VAL A 470 3.72 55.76 16.30
N LYS A 471 2.72 55.37 17.11
CA LYS A 471 2.58 55.94 18.46
C LYS A 471 3.58 55.22 19.38
N ALA A 472 4.50 56.03 19.91
CA ALA A 472 5.31 55.59 21.04
C ALA A 472 4.41 55.44 22.29
N ASP A 473 4.84 54.63 23.25
CA ASP A 473 4.21 54.59 24.58
C ASP A 473 4.39 55.93 25.33
N ALA A 474 3.85 56.02 26.56
CA ALA A 474 3.95 57.25 27.37
C ALA A 474 5.41 57.63 27.70
N GLU A 475 6.35 56.71 27.57
CA GLU A 475 7.79 56.86 27.83
C GLU A 475 8.64 57.01 26.56
N GLY A 476 8.00 57.03 25.39
CA GLY A 476 8.67 57.23 24.09
C GLY A 476 9.22 55.94 23.45
N HIS A 477 8.88 54.75 23.95
CA HIS A 477 9.32 53.49 23.40
C HIS A 477 8.45 53.04 22.21
N ILE A 478 9.07 52.50 21.19
CA ILE A 478 8.43 51.91 20.01
C ILE A 478 8.63 50.41 20.05
N PHE A 479 7.53 49.64 19.92
CA PHE A 479 7.56 48.17 19.86
C PHE A 479 7.46 47.71 18.42
N THR A 480 8.44 46.97 17.97
CA THR A 480 8.48 46.44 16.60
C THR A 480 8.53 44.91 16.62
N LYS A 481 7.58 44.29 15.94
CA LYS A 481 7.59 42.85 15.67
C LYS A 481 8.30 42.57 14.35
N ILE A 482 9.21 41.63 14.38
CA ILE A 482 9.97 41.18 13.22
C ILE A 482 9.67 39.70 13.05
N ASP A 483 9.03 39.33 11.94
CA ASP A 483 8.75 37.98 11.52
C ASP A 483 9.75 37.55 10.44
N ILE A 484 10.58 36.54 10.72
CA ILE A 484 11.62 36.05 9.83
C ILE A 484 11.19 34.68 9.33
N VAL A 485 10.84 34.55 8.05
CA VAL A 485 10.47 33.28 7.42
C VAL A 485 11.68 32.74 6.68
N CYS A 486 12.17 31.54 7.05
CA CYS A 486 13.36 30.95 6.46
C CYS A 486 13.28 29.40 6.41
N LYS A 487 14.34 28.75 5.90
CA LYS A 487 14.48 27.29 5.91
C LYS A 487 14.71 26.78 7.33
N GLU A 488 14.12 25.65 7.70
CA GLU A 488 14.28 25.01 8.99
C GLU A 488 15.77 24.72 9.32
N SER A 489 16.55 24.33 8.32
CA SER A 489 18.00 24.07 8.48
C SER A 489 18.83 25.28 8.95
N ARG A 490 18.26 26.48 8.95
CA ARG A 490 18.89 27.73 9.42
C ARG A 490 18.47 28.16 10.82
N LEU A 491 17.56 27.40 11.47
CA LEU A 491 16.99 27.74 12.77
C LEU A 491 18.08 27.98 13.84
N ASP A 492 18.95 27.00 14.06
CA ASP A 492 19.92 27.09 15.14
C ASP A 492 20.94 28.21 14.92
N SER A 493 21.39 28.37 13.68
CA SER A 493 22.35 29.43 13.34
C SER A 493 21.72 30.82 13.54
N LEU A 494 20.45 31.00 13.14
CA LEU A 494 19.75 32.26 13.29
C LEU A 494 19.40 32.56 14.74
N LYS A 495 18.92 31.54 15.49
CA LYS A 495 18.68 31.64 16.93
C LYS A 495 19.91 32.13 17.69
N ASN A 496 21.04 31.47 17.49
CA ASN A 496 22.28 31.80 18.17
C ASN A 496 22.75 33.22 17.80
N ALA A 497 22.65 33.62 16.55
CA ALA A 497 23.02 34.95 16.12
C ALA A 497 22.12 36.05 16.70
N LEU A 498 20.81 35.81 16.79
CA LEU A 498 19.86 36.73 17.40
C LEU A 498 20.08 36.86 18.92
N MET A 499 20.34 35.74 19.61
CA MET A 499 20.73 35.76 21.01
C MET A 499 22.01 36.56 21.24
N GLY A 500 22.97 36.47 20.33
CA GLY A 500 24.25 37.20 20.38
C GLY A 500 24.12 38.73 20.31
N ILE A 501 22.99 39.26 19.80
CA ILE A 501 22.69 40.69 19.76
C ILE A 501 21.69 41.12 20.85
N GLY A 502 21.43 40.27 21.83
CA GLY A 502 20.57 40.58 22.99
C GLY A 502 19.08 40.26 22.84
N ILE A 503 18.69 39.44 21.87
CA ILE A 503 17.32 38.92 21.75
C ILE A 503 17.16 37.73 22.72
N THR A 504 16.38 37.88 23.78
CA THR A 504 16.16 36.85 24.80
C THR A 504 14.90 36.02 24.56
N GLY A 505 13.88 36.62 23.94
CA GLY A 505 12.59 35.96 23.66
C GLY A 505 12.32 35.84 22.15
N MET A 506 11.98 34.63 21.70
CA MET A 506 11.54 34.40 20.32
C MET A 506 10.49 33.28 20.24
N THR A 507 9.54 33.43 19.33
CA THR A 507 8.53 32.40 19.04
C THR A 507 8.84 31.76 17.69
N VAL A 508 8.90 30.43 17.65
CA VAL A 508 9.15 29.67 16.42
C VAL A 508 7.89 28.92 16.02
N THR A 509 7.46 29.10 14.78
CA THR A 509 6.28 28.43 14.21
C THR A 509 6.66 27.75 12.91
N HIS A 510 6.24 26.50 12.73
CA HIS A 510 6.36 25.81 11.44
C HIS A 510 5.29 26.34 10.49
N VAL A 511 5.71 26.75 9.30
CA VAL A 511 4.83 27.30 8.27
C VAL A 511 5.09 26.65 6.93
N MET A 512 4.07 26.64 6.07
CA MET A 512 4.20 26.18 4.69
C MET A 512 4.25 27.38 3.75
N GLY A 513 5.30 27.47 2.94
CA GLY A 513 5.49 28.55 1.99
C GLY A 513 5.23 28.12 0.55
N CYS A 514 4.46 28.91 -0.19
CA CYS A 514 4.30 28.82 -1.64
C CYS A 514 5.02 30.03 -2.30
N GLY A 515 5.71 29.78 -3.41
CA GLY A 515 6.41 30.86 -4.13
C GLY A 515 7.20 30.34 -5.34
N VAL A 516 8.04 31.21 -5.91
CA VAL A 516 8.84 30.92 -7.12
C VAL A 516 9.85 29.77 -6.90
N GLN A 517 10.20 29.46 -5.65
CA GLN A 517 11.03 28.31 -5.33
C GLN A 517 10.27 27.04 -5.61
N LYS A 518 10.55 26.39 -6.75
CA LYS A 518 10.07 25.03 -7.02
C LYS A 518 10.89 24.06 -6.17
N GLY A 519 10.19 23.16 -5.46
CA GLY A 519 10.83 22.04 -4.76
C GLY A 519 11.59 21.14 -5.75
N ARG A 520 12.44 20.22 -5.23
CA ARG A 520 13.01 19.16 -6.07
C ARG A 520 11.86 18.31 -6.61
N GLN A 521 11.94 17.96 -7.88
CA GLN A 521 10.96 17.08 -8.51
C GLN A 521 11.03 15.72 -7.80
N GLU A 522 9.95 15.34 -7.16
CA GLU A 522 9.77 14.03 -6.53
C GLU A 522 8.83 13.20 -7.40
N PHE A 523 9.02 11.88 -7.36
CA PHE A 523 8.15 10.95 -8.08
C PHE A 523 7.48 10.02 -7.06
N TYR A 524 6.20 9.80 -7.25
CA TYR A 524 5.44 8.80 -6.54
C TYR A 524 4.78 7.86 -7.55
N ARG A 525 5.23 6.61 -7.60
CA ARG A 525 4.78 5.60 -8.58
C ARG A 525 4.89 6.08 -10.03
N GLY A 526 6.03 6.70 -10.37
CA GLY A 526 6.28 7.24 -11.70
C GLY A 526 5.54 8.54 -12.04
N VAL A 527 4.69 9.06 -11.14
CA VAL A 527 3.99 10.34 -11.31
C VAL A 527 4.79 11.45 -10.63
N PRO A 528 5.12 12.56 -11.33
CA PRO A 528 5.75 13.71 -10.70
C PRO A 528 4.88 14.29 -9.60
N VAL A 529 5.45 14.53 -8.42
CA VAL A 529 4.81 15.24 -7.31
C VAL A 529 5.21 16.71 -7.39
N GLU A 530 4.24 17.59 -7.65
CA GLU A 530 4.46 19.03 -7.55
C GLU A 530 4.32 19.42 -6.08
N ALA A 531 5.43 19.67 -5.39
CA ALA A 531 5.42 20.28 -4.08
C ALA A 531 5.02 21.76 -4.23
N SER A 532 3.72 22.04 -4.11
CA SER A 532 3.17 23.40 -4.14
C SER A 532 3.50 24.21 -2.88
N LEU A 533 3.77 23.52 -1.78
CA LEU A 533 4.09 24.08 -0.48
C LEU A 533 5.41 23.49 0.04
N LEU A 534 6.31 24.35 0.46
CA LEU A 534 7.60 23.96 1.05
C LEU A 534 7.58 24.22 2.56
N PRO A 535 8.09 23.30 3.40
CA PRO A 535 8.23 23.51 4.82
C PRO A 535 9.22 24.63 5.09
N LYS A 536 8.83 25.57 5.95
CA LYS A 536 9.64 26.68 6.44
C LYS A 536 9.35 26.92 7.92
N ILE A 537 10.15 27.73 8.54
CA ILE A 537 9.91 28.24 9.89
C ILE A 537 9.70 29.76 9.83
N GLN A 538 8.86 30.24 10.73
CA GLN A 538 8.72 31.66 11.05
C GLN A 538 9.24 31.88 12.47
N ILE A 539 10.21 32.75 12.59
CA ILE A 539 10.73 33.22 13.88
C ILE A 539 10.19 34.62 14.09
N SER A 540 9.43 34.80 15.17
CA SER A 540 8.84 36.07 15.57
C SER A 540 9.56 36.62 16.78
N VAL A 541 10.06 37.85 16.71
CA VAL A 541 10.66 38.59 17.82
C VAL A 541 9.98 39.94 17.96
N VAL A 542 9.84 40.44 19.18
CA VAL A 542 9.39 41.82 19.46
C VAL A 542 10.55 42.56 20.13
N VAL A 543 10.91 43.69 19.57
CA VAL A 543 12.04 44.47 20.04
C VAL A 543 11.63 45.92 20.34
N SER A 544 12.30 46.51 21.32
CA SER A 544 12.23 47.94 21.60
C SER A 544 13.63 48.53 21.85
N ALA A 545 14.43 47.93 22.71
CA ALA A 545 15.80 48.38 23.01
C ALA A 545 16.82 47.99 21.92
N VAL A 546 16.66 46.80 21.33
CA VAL A 546 17.55 46.34 20.22
C VAL A 546 17.12 47.05 18.94
N PRO A 547 18.04 47.73 18.22
CA PRO A 547 17.69 48.40 16.97
C PRO A 547 17.18 47.40 15.92
N VAL A 548 16.03 47.70 15.29
CA VAL A 548 15.41 46.87 14.25
C VAL A 548 16.41 46.53 13.13
N GLN A 549 17.20 47.51 12.72
CA GLN A 549 18.21 47.35 11.65
C GLN A 549 19.26 46.28 12.04
N SER A 550 19.68 46.24 13.31
CA SER A 550 20.65 45.22 13.80
C SER A 550 20.06 43.79 13.69
N VAL A 551 18.77 43.63 13.97
CA VAL A 551 18.07 42.35 13.80
C VAL A 551 18.04 41.92 12.33
N ILE A 552 17.65 42.88 11.45
CA ILE A 552 17.58 42.64 10.00
C ILE A 552 18.95 42.25 9.44
N ASP A 553 19.99 43.01 9.78
CA ASP A 553 21.35 42.77 9.25
C ASP A 553 21.92 41.44 9.77
N THR A 554 21.66 41.11 11.02
CA THR A 554 22.07 39.80 11.60
C THR A 554 21.35 38.68 10.88
N ALA A 555 20.03 38.77 10.67
CA ALA A 555 19.26 37.75 9.96
C ALA A 555 19.74 37.62 8.50
N LYS A 556 19.94 38.73 7.80
CA LYS A 556 20.48 38.74 6.42
C LYS A 556 21.84 38.04 6.37
N LYS A 557 22.77 38.35 7.28
CA LYS A 557 24.10 37.75 7.32
C LYS A 557 24.06 36.23 7.46
N VAL A 558 23.15 35.72 8.27
CA VAL A 558 23.01 34.26 8.52
C VAL A 558 22.25 33.55 7.40
N LEU A 559 21.23 34.19 6.84
CA LEU A 559 20.33 33.54 5.90
C LEU A 559 20.77 33.65 4.44
N TYR A 560 21.57 34.67 4.09
CA TYR A 560 21.97 34.93 2.72
C TYR A 560 22.82 33.80 2.11
N THR A 561 22.36 33.27 1.00
CA THR A 561 23.09 32.29 0.17
C THR A 561 23.24 32.76 -1.28
N GLY A 562 22.58 33.85 -1.66
CA GLY A 562 22.55 34.34 -3.04
C GLY A 562 21.58 33.59 -3.95
N HIS A 563 20.78 32.69 -3.40
CA HIS A 563 19.81 31.89 -4.15
C HIS A 563 18.38 32.14 -3.70
N ILE A 564 17.42 31.94 -4.62
CA ILE A 564 16.01 31.99 -4.31
C ILE A 564 15.69 31.02 -3.16
N GLY A 565 14.99 31.52 -2.14
CA GLY A 565 14.57 30.71 -0.97
C GLY A 565 15.31 31.02 0.33
N ASP A 566 16.16 32.06 0.37
CA ASP A 566 16.85 32.51 1.58
C ASP A 566 15.89 32.99 2.68
N GLY A 567 14.70 33.45 2.30
CA GLY A 567 13.67 33.87 3.24
C GLY A 567 13.11 35.26 2.99
N LYS A 568 12.23 35.68 3.90
CA LYS A 568 11.68 37.06 3.94
C LYS A 568 11.60 37.51 5.37
N ILE A 569 11.77 38.84 5.56
CA ILE A 569 11.65 39.51 6.86
C ILE A 569 10.51 40.50 6.76
N PHE A 570 9.54 40.38 7.65
CA PHE A 570 8.41 41.27 7.76
C PHE A 570 8.59 42.11 9.05
N VAL A 571 8.37 43.40 8.95
CA VAL A 571 8.51 44.32 10.07
C VAL A 571 7.18 45.00 10.27
N SER A 572 6.63 44.93 11.48
CA SER A 572 5.34 45.51 11.84
C SER A 572 5.38 46.14 13.23
N ASN A 573 4.54 47.17 13.42
CA ASN A 573 4.43 47.84 14.72
C ASN A 573 3.51 47.06 15.64
N VAL A 574 3.88 46.97 16.92
CA VAL A 574 3.09 46.40 18.01
C VAL A 574 2.56 47.54 18.85
N GLN A 575 1.25 47.62 19.07
CA GLN A 575 0.65 48.71 19.85
C GLN A 575 0.99 48.62 21.33
N ASN A 576 1.05 47.42 21.88
CA ASN A 576 1.37 47.17 23.28
C ASN A 576 1.82 45.74 23.50
N VAL A 577 2.53 45.50 24.59
CA VAL A 577 2.96 44.17 25.06
C VAL A 577 2.49 44.02 26.50
N VAL A 578 1.92 42.86 26.84
CA VAL A 578 1.45 42.55 28.19
C VAL A 578 2.07 41.23 28.66
N LYS A 579 2.69 41.23 29.82
CA LYS A 579 3.29 40.07 30.46
C LYS A 579 2.21 39.32 31.26
N VAL A 580 1.84 38.13 30.82
CA VAL A 580 0.73 37.37 31.40
C VAL A 580 0.93 37.08 32.89
N ARG A 581 2.17 36.77 33.32
CA ARG A 581 2.49 36.42 34.70
C ARG A 581 2.32 37.56 35.70
N THR A 582 2.69 38.79 35.31
CA THR A 582 2.76 39.95 36.21
C THR A 582 1.76 41.02 35.89
N GLY A 583 1.15 41.02 34.69
CA GLY A 583 0.29 42.09 34.23
C GLY A 583 1.04 43.36 33.79
N GLU A 584 2.37 43.34 33.81
CA GLU A 584 3.20 44.46 33.29
C GLU A 584 2.87 44.75 31.83
N VAL A 585 2.94 46.00 31.46
CA VAL A 585 2.64 46.49 30.09
C VAL A 585 3.81 47.30 29.53
N GLY A 586 3.86 47.38 28.21
CA GLY A 586 4.85 48.22 27.52
C GLY A 586 6.26 47.68 27.65
N PHE A 587 7.23 48.56 27.87
CA PHE A 587 8.64 48.21 27.91
C PHE A 587 9.00 47.22 29.03
N ALA A 588 8.39 47.39 30.20
CA ALA A 588 8.60 46.46 31.34
C ALA A 588 8.15 45.03 31.02
N ALA A 589 7.15 44.85 30.18
CA ALA A 589 6.68 43.55 29.78
C ALA A 589 7.68 42.77 28.85
N LEU A 590 8.59 43.49 28.17
CA LEU A 590 9.63 42.87 27.33
C LEU A 590 10.90 42.54 28.08
N GLN A 591 11.07 43.03 29.31
CA GLN A 591 12.25 42.76 30.13
C GLN A 591 12.04 41.44 30.89
N ASP A 592 12.74 40.38 30.48
CA ASP A 592 12.87 39.18 31.26
C ASP A 592 14.06 39.36 32.21
N VAL A 593 13.78 39.97 33.36
CA VAL A 593 14.71 39.95 34.51
C VAL A 593 14.32 38.78 35.36
N GLU A 594 15.26 37.84 35.59
CA GLU A 594 15.12 36.79 36.57
C GLU A 594 15.02 37.37 38.00
#